data_112e23df2f8f9b62b323a2d300593cde
#
_entry.id   112e23df2f8f9b62b323a2d300593cde
#
_cell.length_a   1.000
_cell.length_b   1.000
_cell.length_c   1.000
_cell.angle_alpha   90.00
_cell.angle_beta   90.00
_cell.angle_gamma   90.00
#
_symmetry.space_group_name_H-M   'P 1'
#
loop_
_entity.id
_entity.type
_entity.pdbx_description
1 polymer ?
#
loop_
_entity_poly.entity_id
_entity_poly.type
_entity_poly.pdbx_seq_one_letter_code
_entity_poly.pdbx_strand_id
1 'polypeptide(L)'
;DIDKYIFIEDELKKRDIPMYSFNKNNIKDGYDVIIGNAFDESNEEVKEALANPNVKTHTYYDFLAQLLDKYVSIGIAGTHGKTTTTGMAYHLFKDYNKTSVLIGDGTGHAVKDSHYFIAETCEYQDHFLHYQPTYAVINNIEMDHVDYFQSIEQYVQSFEQFANQVKDTVVVWGDDPHLPHLNYTKRVLKFGISDKNDVIAKNIINNNHGLYFDVYIHGDLFGHFALPFYGMHMLYDSLAVITLGYLENMDADYIQKRLSTFDGVKRRYTVQEVGNNVYVDDYAHHPTAIKYVIEATRSRYPGKEIVAIFQPDRFSRGLRFAKEFAESMNLADYPFLVHFPENAKKEAGIDIDIHEIGQYLPRAIVIHEDEDAVKLLAEHDDVVFLFMSSKDIYKFEDMLIDYKSTH
;
A
#
# COMPACT_ATOMS: atom_id res chain seq x y z
N ASP A 1 8.09 -20.74 -14.19
CA ASP A 1 8.59 -19.96 -13.08
C ASP A 1 9.39 -18.78 -13.59
N ILE A 2 8.96 -17.58 -13.27
CA ILE A 2 9.59 -16.35 -13.75
C ILE A 2 10.73 -15.95 -12.79
N ASP A 3 10.62 -16.31 -11.52
CA ASP A 3 11.58 -15.98 -10.48
C ASP A 3 12.12 -17.26 -9.79
N LYS A 4 13.43 -17.27 -9.53
CA LYS A 4 14.08 -18.35 -8.76
C LYS A 4 13.64 -18.40 -7.29
N TYR A 5 12.93 -17.41 -6.80
CA TYR A 5 12.45 -17.27 -5.43
C TYR A 5 10.98 -16.84 -5.42
N ILE A 6 10.15 -17.62 -4.74
CA ILE A 6 8.74 -17.29 -4.52
C ILE A 6 8.64 -16.69 -3.13
N PHE A 7 8.25 -15.42 -3.02
CA PHE A 7 8.18 -14.66 -1.77
C PHE A 7 7.44 -15.36 -0.62
N ILE A 8 6.41 -16.17 -0.94
CA ILE A 8 5.61 -16.91 0.04
C ILE A 8 6.01 -18.41 0.16
N GLU A 9 7.11 -18.82 -0.46
CA GLU A 9 7.50 -20.24 -0.54
C GLU A 9 7.62 -20.88 0.85
N ASP A 10 8.26 -20.19 1.79
CA ASP A 10 8.45 -20.69 3.14
C ASP A 10 7.12 -20.86 3.90
N GLU A 11 6.16 -19.97 3.67
CA GLU A 11 4.82 -20.06 4.27
C GLU A 11 4.01 -21.21 3.66
N LEU A 12 4.14 -21.46 2.37
CA LEU A 12 3.51 -22.60 1.70
C LEU A 12 4.09 -23.92 2.24
N LYS A 13 5.41 -23.99 2.38
CA LYS A 13 6.10 -25.17 2.96
C LYS A 13 5.69 -25.44 4.41
N LYS A 14 5.61 -24.41 5.26
CA LYS A 14 5.15 -24.53 6.65
C LYS A 14 3.72 -25.07 6.78
N ARG A 15 2.90 -24.87 5.74
CA ARG A 15 1.50 -25.30 5.69
C ARG A 15 1.29 -26.60 4.92
N ASP A 16 2.37 -27.27 4.52
CA ASP A 16 2.34 -28.49 3.71
C ASP A 16 1.57 -28.31 2.38
N ILE A 17 1.62 -27.09 1.80
CA ILE A 17 1.04 -26.82 0.49
C ILE A 17 2.07 -27.18 -0.57
N PRO A 18 1.80 -28.19 -1.42
CA PRO A 18 2.76 -28.65 -2.42
C PRO A 18 2.91 -27.63 -3.54
N MET A 19 4.14 -27.44 -3.99
CA MET A 19 4.48 -26.61 -5.15
C MET A 19 5.09 -27.51 -6.24
N TYR A 20 4.69 -27.27 -7.47
CA TYR A 20 5.14 -28.04 -8.64
C TYR A 20 5.66 -27.08 -9.70
N SER A 21 6.67 -27.53 -10.46
CA SER A 21 7.02 -26.86 -11.71
C SER A 21 5.89 -27.03 -12.72
N PHE A 22 5.71 -26.03 -13.59
CA PHE A 22 4.67 -26.07 -14.61
C PHE A 22 4.77 -27.32 -15.48
N ASN A 23 3.67 -28.05 -15.58
CA ASN A 23 3.53 -29.21 -16.44
C ASN A 23 2.05 -29.48 -16.67
N LYS A 24 1.62 -29.64 -17.93
CA LYS A 24 0.24 -29.95 -18.28
C LYS A 24 -0.35 -31.15 -17.53
N ASN A 25 0.49 -32.14 -17.14
CA ASN A 25 0.07 -33.30 -16.38
C ASN A 25 -0.31 -33.00 -14.92
N ASN A 26 -0.05 -31.82 -14.43
CA ASN A 26 -0.49 -31.38 -13.10
C ASN A 26 -2.01 -31.12 -13.08
N ILE A 27 -2.59 -30.79 -14.21
CA ILE A 27 -4.02 -30.52 -14.34
C ILE A 27 -4.78 -31.85 -14.39
N LYS A 28 -5.77 -32.03 -13.50
CA LYS A 28 -6.57 -33.24 -13.36
C LYS A 28 -8.05 -32.93 -13.47
N ASP A 29 -8.83 -33.87 -13.95
CA ASP A 29 -10.28 -33.78 -13.96
C ASP A 29 -10.84 -33.49 -12.57
N GLY A 30 -11.82 -32.61 -12.52
CA GLY A 30 -12.46 -32.20 -11.29
C GLY A 30 -11.74 -31.10 -10.50
N TYR A 31 -10.63 -30.57 -11.01
CA TYR A 31 -9.95 -29.45 -10.38
C TYR A 31 -10.70 -28.13 -10.61
N ASP A 32 -10.69 -27.31 -9.57
CA ASP A 32 -10.89 -25.87 -9.68
C ASP A 32 -9.50 -25.21 -9.83
N VAL A 33 -9.23 -24.61 -10.99
CA VAL A 33 -7.96 -24.00 -11.32
C VAL A 33 -8.09 -22.48 -11.28
N ILE A 34 -7.30 -21.83 -10.42
CA ILE A 34 -7.24 -20.37 -10.31
C ILE A 34 -6.03 -19.88 -11.09
N ILE A 35 -6.28 -19.11 -12.15
CA ILE A 35 -5.25 -18.60 -13.04
C ILE A 35 -4.83 -17.20 -12.55
N GLY A 36 -3.55 -17.07 -12.15
CA GLY A 36 -2.96 -15.76 -11.81
C GLY A 36 -2.77 -14.91 -13.06
N ASN A 37 -2.91 -13.59 -12.93
CA ASN A 37 -2.90 -12.65 -14.05
C ASN A 37 -1.57 -12.53 -14.83
N ALA A 38 -0.48 -13.06 -14.28
CA ALA A 38 0.81 -13.11 -14.97
C ALA A 38 0.88 -14.23 -16.02
N PHE A 39 -0.13 -15.09 -16.13
CA PHE A 39 -0.12 -16.28 -16.95
C PHE A 39 -1.25 -16.26 -17.99
N ASP A 40 -0.90 -16.69 -19.20
CA ASP A 40 -1.81 -16.85 -20.32
C ASP A 40 -1.65 -18.24 -20.97
N GLU A 41 -2.25 -18.47 -22.12
CA GLU A 41 -2.19 -19.75 -22.86
C GLU A 41 -0.77 -20.14 -23.35
N SER A 42 0.23 -19.29 -23.21
CA SER A 42 1.63 -19.67 -23.43
C SER A 42 2.14 -20.61 -22.33
N ASN A 43 1.51 -20.58 -21.14
CA ASN A 43 1.76 -21.54 -20.08
C ASN A 43 1.01 -22.86 -20.34
N GLU A 44 1.71 -23.99 -20.29
CA GLU A 44 1.15 -25.30 -20.63
C GLU A 44 0.05 -25.76 -19.67
N GLU A 45 0.08 -25.37 -18.37
CA GLU A 45 -0.99 -25.69 -17.43
C GLU A 45 -2.24 -24.86 -17.69
N VAL A 46 -2.09 -23.55 -17.97
CA VAL A 46 -3.21 -22.68 -18.34
C VAL A 46 -3.90 -23.21 -19.60
N LYS A 47 -3.09 -23.56 -20.62
CA LYS A 47 -3.61 -24.12 -21.86
C LYS A 47 -4.38 -25.41 -21.64
N GLU A 48 -3.84 -26.32 -20.83
CA GLU A 48 -4.50 -27.59 -20.49
C GLU A 48 -5.77 -27.37 -19.69
N ALA A 49 -5.74 -26.49 -18.69
CA ALA A 49 -6.90 -26.17 -17.86
C ALA A 49 -8.07 -25.59 -18.67
N LEU A 50 -7.76 -24.69 -19.62
CA LEU A 50 -8.78 -24.10 -20.51
C LEU A 50 -9.32 -25.09 -21.54
N ALA A 51 -8.52 -26.06 -21.98
CA ALA A 51 -8.91 -27.07 -22.95
C ALA A 51 -9.69 -28.24 -22.33
N ASN A 52 -9.55 -28.53 -21.05
CA ASN A 52 -10.15 -29.67 -20.39
C ASN A 52 -11.57 -29.36 -19.88
N PRO A 53 -12.63 -29.96 -20.46
CA PRO A 53 -14.02 -29.66 -20.08
C PRO A 53 -14.40 -30.15 -18.67
N ASN A 54 -13.56 -31.00 -18.04
CA ASN A 54 -13.78 -31.50 -16.68
C ASN A 54 -13.07 -30.69 -15.63
N VAL A 55 -12.42 -29.57 -16.02
CA VAL A 55 -11.74 -28.61 -15.14
C VAL A 55 -12.54 -27.32 -15.11
N LYS A 56 -12.74 -26.78 -13.92
CA LYS A 56 -13.35 -25.47 -13.75
C LYS A 56 -12.25 -24.44 -13.59
N THR A 57 -12.24 -23.44 -14.46
CA THR A 57 -11.24 -22.37 -14.43
C THR A 57 -11.82 -21.08 -13.88
N HIS A 58 -11.02 -20.33 -13.13
CA HIS A 58 -11.33 -19.02 -12.61
C HIS A 58 -10.15 -18.08 -12.86
N THR A 59 -10.41 -16.82 -13.18
CA THR A 59 -9.39 -15.79 -12.97
C THR A 59 -9.19 -15.59 -11.45
N TYR A 60 -8.02 -15.09 -11.06
CA TYR A 60 -7.75 -14.76 -9.66
C TYR A 60 -8.81 -13.82 -9.08
N TYR A 61 -9.21 -12.80 -9.84
CA TYR A 61 -10.17 -11.79 -9.38
C TYR A 61 -11.58 -12.34 -9.25
N ASP A 62 -12.03 -13.14 -10.19
CA ASP A 62 -13.36 -13.77 -10.10
C ASP A 62 -13.45 -14.75 -8.94
N PHE A 63 -12.36 -15.47 -8.64
CA PHE A 63 -12.31 -16.35 -7.48
C PHE A 63 -12.33 -15.56 -6.17
N LEU A 64 -11.56 -14.48 -6.08
CA LEU A 64 -11.56 -13.60 -4.91
C LEU A 64 -12.92 -12.92 -4.71
N ALA A 65 -13.60 -12.50 -5.79
CA ALA A 65 -14.95 -11.96 -5.73
C ALA A 65 -15.94 -12.98 -5.11
N GLN A 66 -15.89 -14.24 -5.55
CA GLN A 66 -16.71 -15.31 -4.99
C GLN A 66 -16.41 -15.59 -3.50
N LEU A 67 -15.17 -15.38 -3.06
CA LEU A 67 -14.83 -15.47 -1.65
C LEU A 67 -15.40 -14.29 -0.86
N LEU A 68 -15.21 -13.06 -1.34
CA LEU A 68 -15.74 -11.85 -0.70
C LEU A 68 -17.27 -11.91 -0.52
N ASP A 69 -17.98 -12.49 -1.48
CA ASP A 69 -19.43 -12.61 -1.44
C ASP A 69 -19.97 -13.50 -0.30
N LYS A 70 -19.13 -14.36 0.26
CA LYS A 70 -19.52 -15.29 1.35
C LYS A 70 -19.49 -14.65 2.73
N TYR A 71 -18.93 -13.46 2.88
CA TYR A 71 -18.62 -12.81 4.16
C TYR A 71 -19.19 -11.39 4.20
N VAL A 72 -19.22 -10.78 5.37
CA VAL A 72 -19.26 -9.33 5.47
C VAL A 72 -17.89 -8.82 4.99
N SER A 73 -17.85 -8.43 3.73
CA SER A 73 -16.59 -8.08 3.09
C SER A 73 -16.29 -6.59 3.13
N ILE A 74 -15.01 -6.26 3.35
CA ILE A 74 -14.51 -4.90 3.41
C ILE A 74 -13.42 -4.76 2.35
N GLY A 75 -13.69 -3.97 1.31
CA GLY A 75 -12.74 -3.65 0.26
C GLY A 75 -12.01 -2.34 0.56
N ILE A 76 -10.68 -2.35 0.50
CA ILE A 76 -9.88 -1.14 0.71
C ILE A 76 -9.26 -0.73 -0.61
N ALA A 77 -9.71 0.40 -1.14
CA ALA A 77 -9.29 1.00 -2.41
C ALA A 77 -8.67 2.39 -2.20
N GLY A 78 -8.15 2.97 -3.26
CA GLY A 78 -7.53 4.28 -3.29
C GLY A 78 -6.14 4.24 -3.91
N THR A 79 -5.61 5.36 -4.32
CA THR A 79 -4.27 5.42 -4.90
C THR A 79 -3.21 5.09 -3.87
N HIS A 80 -3.31 5.68 -2.67
CA HIS A 80 -2.35 5.51 -1.57
C HIS A 80 -3.01 4.97 -0.30
N GLY A 81 -2.22 4.40 0.60
CA GLY A 81 -2.66 3.96 1.93
C GLY A 81 -3.37 2.60 1.97
N LYS A 82 -3.73 1.99 0.85
CA LYS A 82 -4.49 0.72 0.79
C LYS A 82 -3.93 -0.35 1.72
N THR A 83 -2.66 -0.67 1.59
CA THR A 83 -1.99 -1.75 2.35
C THR A 83 -1.99 -1.46 3.84
N THR A 84 -1.66 -0.23 4.24
CA THR A 84 -1.67 0.22 5.64
C THR A 84 -3.07 0.17 6.22
N THR A 85 -4.06 0.73 5.53
CA THR A 85 -5.46 0.73 5.96
C THR A 85 -6.02 -0.70 6.06
N THR A 86 -5.67 -1.60 5.12
CA THR A 86 -6.08 -3.02 5.17
C THR A 86 -5.49 -3.72 6.38
N GLY A 87 -4.19 -3.54 6.65
CA GLY A 87 -3.52 -4.10 7.82
C GLY A 87 -4.08 -3.56 9.13
N MET A 88 -4.32 -2.25 9.20
CA MET A 88 -4.91 -1.58 10.36
C MET A 88 -6.36 -2.03 10.61
N ALA A 89 -7.18 -2.14 9.57
CA ALA A 89 -8.53 -2.68 9.65
C ALA A 89 -8.52 -4.14 10.13
N TYR A 90 -7.65 -4.99 9.56
CA TYR A 90 -7.49 -6.35 10.04
C TYR A 90 -7.08 -6.41 11.52
N HIS A 91 -6.14 -5.56 11.95
CA HIS A 91 -5.71 -5.49 13.34
C HIS A 91 -6.84 -5.10 14.30
N LEU A 92 -7.74 -4.21 13.86
CA LEU A 92 -8.93 -3.85 14.62
C LEU A 92 -9.94 -5.00 14.70
N PHE A 93 -10.25 -5.65 13.56
CA PHE A 93 -11.36 -6.59 13.44
C PHE A 93 -11.04 -8.01 13.92
N LYS A 94 -9.76 -8.48 13.81
CA LYS A 94 -9.37 -9.87 14.09
C LYS A 94 -9.69 -10.35 15.51
N ASP A 95 -9.72 -9.43 16.48
CA ASP A 95 -10.03 -9.75 17.89
C ASP A 95 -11.46 -9.36 18.27
N TYR A 96 -12.18 -8.66 17.37
CA TYR A 96 -13.59 -8.34 17.53
C TYR A 96 -14.47 -9.52 17.10
N ASN A 97 -14.16 -10.09 15.94
CA ASN A 97 -14.81 -11.28 15.44
C ASN A 97 -13.84 -12.03 14.50
N LYS A 98 -14.15 -13.28 14.16
CA LYS A 98 -13.38 -14.08 13.20
C LYS A 98 -13.23 -13.35 11.88
N THR A 99 -12.01 -13.02 11.53
CA THR A 99 -11.69 -12.18 10.37
C THR A 99 -10.62 -12.83 9.51
N SER A 100 -10.90 -13.02 8.24
CA SER A 100 -9.91 -13.34 7.21
C SER A 100 -9.42 -12.07 6.54
N VAL A 101 -8.20 -12.09 6.01
CA VAL A 101 -7.59 -10.94 5.36
C VAL A 101 -6.72 -11.33 4.17
N LEU A 102 -6.65 -10.42 3.19
CA LEU A 102 -5.68 -10.44 2.10
C LEU A 102 -5.10 -9.02 1.95
N ILE A 103 -3.83 -8.85 2.32
CA ILE A 103 -3.11 -7.58 2.28
C ILE A 103 -2.23 -7.55 1.04
N GLY A 104 -2.05 -6.38 0.43
CA GLY A 104 -1.28 -6.19 -0.78
C GLY A 104 0.24 -6.43 -0.64
N ASP A 105 0.75 -6.59 0.58
CA ASP A 105 2.12 -7.00 0.87
C ASP A 105 2.37 -8.52 0.76
N GLY A 106 1.38 -9.27 0.27
CA GLY A 106 1.41 -10.73 0.19
C GLY A 106 1.00 -11.45 1.46
N THR A 107 0.66 -10.73 2.52
CA THR A 107 0.17 -11.33 3.76
C THR A 107 -1.28 -11.77 3.59
N GLY A 108 -1.54 -13.06 3.82
CA GLY A 108 -2.88 -13.63 3.85
C GLY A 108 -3.13 -14.41 5.12
N HIS A 109 -4.31 -14.26 5.70
CA HIS A 109 -4.75 -15.08 6.83
C HIS A 109 -6.20 -15.48 6.65
N ALA A 110 -6.45 -16.79 6.56
CA ALA A 110 -7.77 -17.36 6.45
C ALA A 110 -8.18 -18.01 7.76
N VAL A 111 -9.38 -17.66 8.23
CA VAL A 111 -9.98 -18.23 9.45
C VAL A 111 -11.23 -19.02 9.05
N LYS A 112 -11.35 -20.24 9.56
CA LYS A 112 -12.56 -21.04 9.34
C LYS A 112 -13.77 -20.36 9.96
N ASP A 113 -14.88 -20.33 9.20
CA ASP A 113 -16.13 -19.68 9.60
C ASP A 113 -15.92 -18.19 9.96
N SER A 114 -15.13 -17.48 9.15
CA SER A 114 -14.97 -16.03 9.26
C SER A 114 -16.32 -15.33 9.16
N HIS A 115 -16.48 -14.28 9.96
CA HIS A 115 -17.57 -13.31 9.79
C HIS A 115 -17.16 -12.23 8.79
N TYR A 116 -15.95 -11.71 8.94
CA TYR A 116 -15.40 -10.69 8.05
C TYR A 116 -14.35 -11.23 7.09
N PHE A 117 -14.31 -10.65 5.89
CA PHE A 117 -13.18 -10.77 4.98
C PHE A 117 -12.74 -9.38 4.54
N ILE A 118 -11.53 -8.99 4.91
CA ILE A 118 -10.94 -7.69 4.55
C ILE A 118 -9.93 -7.91 3.42
N ALA A 119 -10.05 -7.16 2.34
CA ALA A 119 -9.15 -7.29 1.21
C ALA A 119 -8.74 -5.93 0.65
N GLU A 120 -7.47 -5.81 0.29
CA GLU A 120 -7.01 -4.74 -0.57
C GLU A 120 -7.59 -4.92 -1.97
N THR A 121 -8.25 -3.90 -2.50
CA THR A 121 -8.89 -3.91 -3.81
C THR A 121 -8.17 -2.93 -4.73
N CYS A 122 -7.28 -3.48 -5.59
CA CYS A 122 -6.44 -2.69 -6.47
C CYS A 122 -7.22 -2.18 -7.68
N GLU A 123 -7.08 -0.90 -7.96
CA GLU A 123 -7.69 -0.19 -9.08
C GLU A 123 -7.00 -0.44 -10.43
N TYR A 124 -5.76 -0.91 -10.41
CA TYR A 124 -4.98 -1.15 -11.63
C TYR A 124 -5.73 -2.07 -12.59
N GLN A 125 -5.85 -1.67 -13.86
CA GLN A 125 -6.58 -2.39 -14.91
C GLN A 125 -8.05 -2.70 -14.53
N ASP A 126 -8.65 -1.85 -13.71
CA ASP A 126 -10.03 -1.99 -13.24
C ASP A 126 -10.32 -3.27 -12.44
N HIS A 127 -9.28 -3.91 -11.87
CA HIS A 127 -9.43 -5.18 -11.16
C HIS A 127 -10.43 -5.11 -10.00
N PHE A 128 -10.52 -3.98 -9.29
CA PHE A 128 -11.48 -3.83 -8.20
C PHE A 128 -12.95 -3.87 -8.67
N LEU A 129 -13.21 -3.68 -9.97
CA LEU A 129 -14.56 -3.77 -10.52
C LEU A 129 -15.11 -5.21 -10.59
N HIS A 130 -14.29 -6.22 -10.33
CA HIS A 130 -14.77 -7.59 -10.12
C HIS A 130 -15.47 -7.77 -8.76
N TYR A 131 -15.28 -6.84 -7.80
CA TYR A 131 -15.72 -7.01 -6.41
C TYR A 131 -16.96 -6.21 -6.08
N GLN A 132 -17.81 -6.80 -5.24
CA GLN A 132 -18.99 -6.16 -4.67
C GLN A 132 -18.94 -6.28 -3.13
N PRO A 133 -18.02 -5.60 -2.45
CA PRO A 133 -17.88 -5.72 -1.00
C PRO A 133 -19.11 -5.17 -0.27
N THR A 134 -19.32 -5.61 0.98
CA THR A 134 -20.35 -5.05 1.86
C THR A 134 -20.04 -3.60 2.18
N TYR A 135 -18.80 -3.33 2.60
CA TYR A 135 -18.25 -1.99 2.82
C TYR A 135 -17.04 -1.75 1.93
N ALA A 136 -16.86 -0.55 1.46
CA ALA A 136 -15.59 -0.14 0.86
C ALA A 136 -15.04 1.10 1.54
N VAL A 137 -13.71 1.15 1.67
CA VAL A 137 -12.97 2.37 1.93
C VAL A 137 -12.35 2.83 0.62
N ILE A 138 -12.43 4.11 0.32
CA ILE A 138 -11.66 4.74 -0.75
C ILE A 138 -10.83 5.85 -0.13
N ASN A 139 -9.53 5.58 0.05
CA ASN A 139 -8.63 6.48 0.78
C ASN A 139 -8.43 7.82 0.08
N ASN A 140 -8.20 7.80 -1.23
CA ASN A 140 -7.93 8.98 -2.05
C ASN A 140 -7.95 8.61 -3.53
N ILE A 141 -8.06 9.63 -4.39
CA ILE A 141 -7.90 9.51 -5.85
C ILE A 141 -6.84 10.50 -6.30
N GLU A 142 -5.69 9.99 -6.72
CA GLU A 142 -4.61 10.75 -7.34
C GLU A 142 -4.11 9.98 -8.56
N MET A 143 -3.80 10.68 -9.66
CA MET A 143 -3.41 10.03 -10.91
C MET A 143 -2.21 9.09 -10.70
N ASP A 144 -2.41 7.82 -10.97
CA ASP A 144 -1.37 6.78 -11.03
C ASP A 144 -1.68 5.81 -12.19
N HIS A 145 -0.89 4.75 -12.33
CA HIS A 145 -1.09 3.73 -13.37
C HIS A 145 -1.26 4.32 -14.77
N VAL A 146 -0.40 5.30 -15.11
CA VAL A 146 -0.42 6.06 -16.37
C VAL A 146 -0.16 5.20 -17.62
N ASP A 147 0.27 3.96 -17.42
CA ASP A 147 0.35 2.92 -18.44
C ASP A 147 -1.02 2.34 -18.84
N TYR A 148 -2.04 2.52 -18.00
CA TYR A 148 -3.41 2.05 -18.26
C TYR A 148 -4.42 3.20 -18.34
N PHE A 149 -4.48 4.07 -17.34
CA PHE A 149 -5.38 5.22 -17.33
C PHE A 149 -4.79 6.39 -18.08
N GLN A 150 -5.53 6.90 -19.08
CA GLN A 150 -5.07 7.97 -19.95
C GLN A 150 -5.35 9.37 -19.39
N SER A 151 -6.29 9.49 -18.46
CA SER A 151 -6.64 10.76 -17.83
C SER A 151 -7.18 10.57 -16.41
N ILE A 152 -7.17 11.66 -15.62
CA ILE A 152 -7.74 11.65 -14.27
C ILE A 152 -9.25 11.40 -14.31
N GLU A 153 -9.95 11.86 -15.37
CA GLU A 153 -11.39 11.65 -15.51
C GLU A 153 -11.73 10.17 -15.68
N GLN A 154 -10.95 9.43 -16.49
CA GLN A 154 -11.10 7.98 -16.63
C GLN A 154 -10.84 7.29 -15.31
N TYR A 155 -9.81 7.69 -14.58
CA TYR A 155 -9.45 7.15 -13.28
C TYR A 155 -10.56 7.37 -12.25
N VAL A 156 -11.07 8.61 -12.13
CA VAL A 156 -12.21 8.97 -11.27
C VAL A 156 -13.47 8.19 -11.62
N GLN A 157 -13.76 8.00 -12.93
CA GLN A 157 -14.91 7.22 -13.37
C GLN A 157 -14.84 5.75 -12.93
N SER A 158 -13.65 5.16 -12.94
CA SER A 158 -13.44 3.79 -12.46
C SER A 158 -13.75 3.68 -10.96
N PHE A 159 -13.30 4.64 -10.14
CA PHE A 159 -13.65 4.69 -8.72
C PHE A 159 -15.13 4.93 -8.46
N GLU A 160 -15.78 5.78 -9.26
CA GLU A 160 -17.24 5.98 -9.16
C GLU A 160 -18.01 4.69 -9.46
N GLN A 161 -17.58 3.93 -10.47
CA GLN A 161 -18.16 2.64 -10.79
C GLN A 161 -17.97 1.64 -9.64
N PHE A 162 -16.76 1.53 -9.07
CA PHE A 162 -16.49 0.67 -7.91
C PHE A 162 -17.34 1.06 -6.71
N ALA A 163 -17.41 2.35 -6.35
CA ALA A 163 -18.21 2.84 -5.24
C ALA A 163 -19.69 2.45 -5.38
N ASN A 164 -20.23 2.45 -6.60
CA ASN A 164 -21.62 2.10 -6.88
C ASN A 164 -21.89 0.58 -6.91
N GLN A 165 -20.85 -0.26 -6.93
CA GLN A 165 -20.95 -1.71 -6.78
C GLN A 165 -20.98 -2.18 -5.32
N VAL A 166 -20.61 -1.34 -4.36
CA VAL A 166 -20.63 -1.63 -2.92
C VAL A 166 -22.06 -1.97 -2.49
N LYS A 167 -22.23 -2.99 -1.64
CA LYS A 167 -23.57 -3.48 -1.25
C LYS A 167 -24.25 -2.56 -0.24
N ASP A 168 -23.51 -2.00 0.72
CA ASP A 168 -24.08 -1.19 1.82
C ASP A 168 -23.48 0.23 1.84
N THR A 169 -22.29 0.42 2.42
CA THR A 169 -21.74 1.74 2.71
C THR A 169 -20.34 1.93 2.14
N VAL A 170 -20.11 3.10 1.53
CA VAL A 170 -18.80 3.56 1.08
C VAL A 170 -18.25 4.57 2.08
N VAL A 171 -17.05 4.34 2.58
CA VAL A 171 -16.29 5.23 3.47
C VAL A 171 -15.24 5.95 2.63
N VAL A 172 -15.27 7.28 2.57
CA VAL A 172 -14.41 8.04 1.66
C VAL A 172 -13.72 9.20 2.38
N TRP A 173 -12.50 9.53 1.95
CA TRP A 173 -11.85 10.76 2.39
C TRP A 173 -12.57 11.98 1.80
N GLY A 174 -13.31 12.68 2.62
CA GLY A 174 -14.16 13.80 2.18
C GLY A 174 -13.42 15.10 1.91
N ASP A 175 -12.11 15.17 2.21
CA ASP A 175 -11.24 16.29 1.86
C ASP A 175 -10.46 16.05 0.56
N ASP A 176 -10.66 14.89 -0.10
CA ASP A 176 -10.11 14.58 -1.41
C ASP A 176 -10.75 15.47 -2.50
N PRO A 177 -9.99 15.93 -3.51
CA PRO A 177 -10.54 16.81 -4.54
C PRO A 177 -11.59 16.14 -5.46
N HIS A 178 -11.64 14.81 -5.53
CA HIS A 178 -12.51 14.05 -6.43
C HIS A 178 -13.63 13.32 -5.69
N LEU A 179 -13.30 12.60 -4.61
CA LEU A 179 -14.23 11.72 -3.88
C LEU A 179 -15.54 12.40 -3.45
N PRO A 180 -15.55 13.63 -2.89
CA PRO A 180 -16.81 14.27 -2.49
C PRO A 180 -17.77 14.56 -3.63
N HIS A 181 -17.29 14.53 -4.88
CA HIS A 181 -18.02 14.93 -6.09
C HIS A 181 -18.51 13.76 -6.95
N LEU A 182 -18.23 12.51 -6.55
CA LEU A 182 -18.72 11.32 -7.24
C LEU A 182 -20.26 11.20 -7.09
N ASN A 183 -20.89 10.58 -8.07
CA ASN A 183 -22.33 10.30 -8.05
C ASN A 183 -22.61 8.98 -7.33
N TYR A 184 -22.74 9.03 -6.03
CA TYR A 184 -23.02 7.86 -5.21
C TYR A 184 -24.48 7.43 -5.26
N THR A 185 -24.74 6.15 -5.49
CA THR A 185 -26.05 5.52 -5.37
C THR A 185 -26.23 4.74 -4.06
N LYS A 186 -25.18 4.70 -3.24
CA LYS A 186 -25.10 4.00 -1.96
C LYS A 186 -24.94 4.98 -0.80
N ARG A 187 -25.12 4.50 0.42
CA ARG A 187 -24.78 5.27 1.62
C ARG A 187 -23.30 5.61 1.60
N VAL A 188 -22.98 6.85 1.92
CA VAL A 188 -21.60 7.35 2.01
C VAL A 188 -21.38 7.93 3.40
N LEU A 189 -20.22 7.62 3.99
CA LEU A 189 -19.68 8.32 5.15
C LEU A 189 -18.37 8.98 4.75
N LYS A 190 -18.29 10.28 4.93
CA LYS A 190 -17.10 11.07 4.62
C LYS A 190 -16.27 11.28 5.88
N PHE A 191 -15.00 10.95 5.84
CA PHE A 191 -14.05 11.23 6.93
C PHE A 191 -13.02 12.28 6.51
N GLY A 192 -12.48 13.02 7.47
CA GLY A 192 -11.43 14.01 7.23
C GLY A 192 -11.28 15.02 8.36
N ILE A 193 -10.75 16.20 8.02
CA ILE A 193 -10.53 17.29 8.96
C ILE A 193 -11.45 18.50 8.72
N SER A 194 -12.06 18.60 7.54
CA SER A 194 -13.03 19.63 7.22
C SER A 194 -14.35 19.39 7.95
N ASP A 195 -14.99 20.48 8.40
CA ASP A 195 -16.32 20.44 9.04
C ASP A 195 -17.46 19.94 8.13
N LYS A 196 -17.17 19.67 6.85
CA LYS A 196 -18.14 19.11 5.89
C LYS A 196 -18.21 17.57 5.92
N ASN A 197 -17.36 16.95 6.70
CA ASN A 197 -17.31 15.49 6.83
C ASN A 197 -18.28 14.98 7.90
N ASP A 198 -18.65 13.71 7.81
CA ASP A 198 -19.47 13.02 8.80
C ASP A 198 -18.64 12.60 10.02
N VAL A 199 -17.37 12.20 9.76
CA VAL A 199 -16.37 11.78 10.73
C VAL A 199 -15.20 12.75 10.67
N ILE A 200 -14.99 13.51 11.73
CA ILE A 200 -14.06 14.65 11.72
C ILE A 200 -13.02 14.50 12.81
N ALA A 201 -11.73 14.58 12.44
CA ALA A 201 -10.66 14.75 13.41
C ALA A 201 -10.47 16.23 13.76
N LYS A 202 -10.43 16.54 15.06
CA LYS A 202 -10.14 17.87 15.61
C LYS A 202 -9.02 17.80 16.65
N ASN A 203 -8.50 18.97 17.05
CA ASN A 203 -7.46 19.08 18.08
C ASN A 203 -6.23 18.22 17.78
N ILE A 204 -5.82 18.18 16.49
CA ILE A 204 -4.78 17.29 15.98
C ILE A 204 -3.41 17.78 16.47
N ILE A 205 -2.65 16.87 17.10
CA ILE A 205 -1.25 17.04 17.46
C ILE A 205 -0.47 15.90 16.82
N ASN A 206 0.47 16.24 15.94
CA ASN A 206 1.39 15.30 15.31
C ASN A 206 2.82 15.72 15.69
N ASN A 207 3.47 14.94 16.54
CA ASN A 207 4.82 15.21 17.03
C ASN A 207 5.61 13.91 17.22
N ASN A 208 6.80 14.00 17.82
CA ASN A 208 7.67 12.84 18.06
C ASN A 208 7.16 11.82 19.10
N HIS A 209 6.04 12.08 19.74
CA HIS A 209 5.36 11.14 20.65
C HIS A 209 4.18 10.44 19.99
N GLY A 210 3.83 10.84 18.77
CA GLY A 210 2.75 10.23 18.00
C GLY A 210 1.66 11.23 17.58
N LEU A 211 0.52 10.67 17.28
CA LEU A 211 -0.67 11.34 16.75
C LEU A 211 -1.76 11.36 17.81
N TYR A 212 -2.21 12.56 18.18
CA TYR A 212 -3.28 12.77 19.15
C TYR A 212 -4.39 13.57 18.48
N PHE A 213 -5.62 13.15 18.62
CA PHE A 213 -6.78 13.84 18.04
C PHE A 213 -8.11 13.42 18.67
N ASP A 214 -9.11 14.27 18.52
CA ASP A 214 -10.48 13.98 18.90
C ASP A 214 -11.27 13.62 17.64
N VAL A 215 -12.12 12.59 17.72
CA VAL A 215 -13.02 12.21 16.62
C VAL A 215 -14.45 12.61 16.98
N TYR A 216 -15.06 13.34 16.07
CA TYR A 216 -16.48 13.70 16.11
C TYR A 216 -17.21 12.98 14.98
N ILE A 217 -18.36 12.39 15.27
CA ILE A 217 -19.21 11.71 14.29
C ILE A 217 -20.58 12.37 14.32
N HIS A 218 -21.02 12.90 13.18
CA HIS A 218 -22.27 13.67 13.03
C HIS A 218 -22.41 14.82 14.05
N GLY A 219 -21.29 15.39 14.48
CA GLY A 219 -21.23 16.50 15.42
C GLY A 219 -21.02 16.11 16.88
N ASP A 220 -21.22 14.86 17.25
CA ASP A 220 -21.01 14.37 18.62
C ASP A 220 -19.61 13.84 18.81
N LEU A 221 -19.01 14.09 19.97
CA LEU A 221 -17.70 13.52 20.32
C LEU A 221 -17.81 12.00 20.43
N PHE A 222 -17.12 11.31 19.53
CA PHE A 222 -17.05 9.85 19.56
C PHE A 222 -15.95 9.34 20.50
N GLY A 223 -14.76 9.97 20.47
CA GLY A 223 -13.67 9.58 21.35
C GLY A 223 -12.40 10.39 21.17
N HIS A 224 -11.44 10.13 22.09
CA HIS A 224 -10.09 10.69 22.07
C HIS A 224 -9.12 9.61 21.64
N PHE A 225 -8.22 9.93 20.71
CA PHE A 225 -7.27 8.97 20.17
C PHE A 225 -5.83 9.44 20.40
N ALA A 226 -4.99 8.52 20.86
CA ALA A 226 -3.55 8.69 21.03
C ALA A 226 -2.87 7.48 20.39
N LEU A 227 -2.26 7.66 19.21
CA LEU A 227 -1.75 6.57 18.39
C LEU A 227 -0.24 6.74 18.16
N PRO A 228 0.54 5.64 18.16
CA PRO A 228 1.98 5.67 17.94
C PRO A 228 2.32 5.81 16.44
N PHE A 229 1.65 6.72 15.75
CA PHE A 229 1.79 6.94 14.32
C PHE A 229 2.32 8.35 14.05
N TYR A 230 2.90 8.55 12.87
CA TYR A 230 3.50 9.80 12.44
C TYR A 230 3.03 10.19 11.05
N GLY A 231 2.76 11.48 10.87
CA GLY A 231 2.31 12.03 9.60
C GLY A 231 0.79 12.02 9.39
N MET A 232 0.33 12.98 8.59
CA MET A 232 -1.10 13.20 8.34
C MET A 232 -1.76 12.05 7.56
N HIS A 233 -1.01 11.35 6.72
CA HIS A 233 -1.54 10.17 6.02
C HIS A 233 -2.01 9.08 6.99
N MET A 234 -1.26 8.86 8.10
CA MET A 234 -1.67 7.91 9.14
C MET A 234 -2.90 8.35 9.91
N LEU A 235 -3.15 9.68 10.02
CA LEU A 235 -4.40 10.20 10.54
C LEU A 235 -5.57 9.78 9.65
N TYR A 236 -5.46 9.98 8.34
CA TYR A 236 -6.53 9.66 7.39
C TYR A 236 -6.79 8.15 7.33
N ASP A 237 -5.74 7.31 7.28
CA ASP A 237 -5.87 5.86 7.36
C ASP A 237 -6.55 5.42 8.66
N SER A 238 -6.21 6.05 9.79
CA SER A 238 -6.85 5.79 11.09
C SER A 238 -8.32 6.20 11.10
N LEU A 239 -8.67 7.37 10.55
CA LEU A 239 -10.07 7.82 10.47
C LEU A 239 -10.92 6.90 9.62
N ALA A 240 -10.39 6.38 8.51
CA ALA A 240 -11.07 5.37 7.69
C ALA A 240 -11.40 4.12 8.51
N VAL A 241 -10.43 3.61 9.26
CA VAL A 241 -10.59 2.41 10.10
C VAL A 241 -11.49 2.66 11.31
N ILE A 242 -11.40 3.83 11.95
CA ILE A 242 -12.33 4.26 13.02
C ILE A 242 -13.76 4.31 12.49
N THR A 243 -13.96 4.83 11.26
CA THR A 243 -15.28 4.88 10.62
C THR A 243 -15.85 3.47 10.37
N LEU A 244 -15.02 2.51 9.94
CA LEU A 244 -15.42 1.11 9.82
C LEU A 244 -15.81 0.51 11.17
N GLY A 245 -15.02 0.77 12.22
CA GLY A 245 -15.35 0.32 13.58
C GLY A 245 -16.66 0.91 14.08
N TYR A 246 -16.93 2.19 13.82
CA TYR A 246 -18.20 2.85 14.14
C TYR A 246 -19.38 2.19 13.42
N LEU A 247 -19.25 1.87 12.12
CA LEU A 247 -20.28 1.17 11.35
C LEU A 247 -20.65 -0.19 11.97
N GLU A 248 -19.67 -0.88 12.56
CA GLU A 248 -19.85 -2.15 13.24
C GLU A 248 -20.16 -2.01 14.75
N ASN A 249 -20.53 -0.81 15.21
CA ASN A 249 -20.91 -0.47 16.59
C ASN A 249 -19.82 -0.77 17.62
N MET A 250 -18.54 -0.69 17.23
CA MET A 250 -17.44 -0.73 18.18
C MET A 250 -17.35 0.58 18.95
N ASP A 251 -17.11 0.51 20.26
CA ASP A 251 -16.89 1.72 21.06
C ASP A 251 -15.50 2.32 20.83
N ALA A 252 -15.37 3.62 21.12
CA ALA A 252 -14.13 4.36 20.90
C ALA A 252 -12.95 3.80 21.71
N ASP A 253 -13.18 3.36 22.93
CA ASP A 253 -12.13 2.84 23.81
C ASP A 253 -11.56 1.52 23.26
N TYR A 254 -12.44 0.65 22.73
CA TYR A 254 -12.00 -0.58 22.07
C TYR A 254 -11.13 -0.24 20.84
N ILE A 255 -11.61 0.65 19.96
CA ILE A 255 -10.89 1.06 18.75
C ILE A 255 -9.55 1.70 19.12
N GLN A 256 -9.53 2.64 20.07
CA GLN A 256 -8.31 3.27 20.58
C GLN A 256 -7.29 2.24 21.06
N LYS A 257 -7.74 1.30 21.92
CA LYS A 257 -6.90 0.24 22.45
C LYS A 257 -6.29 -0.64 21.36
N ARG A 258 -7.08 -0.97 20.34
CA ARG A 258 -6.60 -1.79 19.22
C ARG A 258 -5.61 -1.04 18.34
N LEU A 259 -5.96 0.17 17.91
CA LEU A 259 -5.09 0.95 17.03
C LEU A 259 -3.77 1.35 17.69
N SER A 260 -3.75 1.58 19.00
CA SER A 260 -2.51 1.90 19.74
C SER A 260 -1.48 0.75 19.79
N THR A 261 -1.88 -0.46 19.42
CA THR A 261 -1.01 -1.66 19.36
C THR A 261 -0.75 -2.14 17.93
N PHE A 262 -1.08 -1.34 16.93
CA PHE A 262 -0.80 -1.67 15.54
C PHE A 262 0.67 -1.39 15.20
N ASP A 263 1.42 -2.42 14.84
CA ASP A 263 2.86 -2.36 14.58
C ASP A 263 3.22 -2.08 13.12
N GLY A 264 2.20 -1.75 12.28
CA GLY A 264 2.41 -1.49 10.86
C GLY A 264 2.25 -2.74 9.98
N VAL A 265 2.63 -2.61 8.73
CA VAL A 265 2.69 -3.68 7.72
C VAL A 265 4.08 -3.71 7.09
N LYS A 266 4.44 -4.82 6.46
CA LYS A 266 5.77 -5.00 5.88
C LYS A 266 6.09 -3.89 4.88
N ARG A 267 7.33 -3.39 4.94
CA ARG A 267 7.84 -2.35 4.04
C ARG A 267 6.97 -1.09 3.98
N ARG A 268 6.34 -0.74 5.10
CA ARG A 268 5.64 0.55 5.29
C ARG A 268 6.19 1.19 6.55
N TYR A 269 7.17 2.08 6.35
CA TYR A 269 7.86 2.77 7.42
C TYR A 269 8.49 1.81 8.45
N THR A 270 9.15 0.76 7.95
CA THR A 270 9.87 -0.19 8.80
C THR A 270 11.14 0.48 9.32
N VAL A 271 11.31 0.49 10.64
CA VAL A 271 12.39 1.24 11.30
C VAL A 271 13.35 0.29 12.00
N GLN A 272 14.65 0.51 11.77
CA GLN A 272 15.74 -0.10 12.50
C GLN A 272 16.70 0.97 13.04
N GLU A 273 17.02 0.91 14.34
CA GLU A 273 17.99 1.81 14.96
C GLU A 273 19.30 1.07 15.18
N VAL A 274 20.40 1.58 14.62
CA VAL A 274 21.73 0.97 14.76
C VAL A 274 22.75 2.08 15.06
N GLY A 275 23.37 2.03 16.25
CA GLY A 275 24.25 3.09 16.72
C GLY A 275 23.49 4.41 16.90
N ASN A 276 24.01 5.49 16.29
CA ASN A 276 23.37 6.81 16.30
C ASN A 276 22.40 7.00 15.12
N ASN A 277 22.39 6.07 14.17
CA ASN A 277 21.63 6.19 12.93
C ASN A 277 20.27 5.46 13.02
N VAL A 278 19.33 5.99 12.28
CA VAL A 278 18.02 5.37 12.08
C VAL A 278 17.91 4.98 10.61
N TYR A 279 17.46 3.77 10.34
CA TYR A 279 17.23 3.24 8.99
C TYR A 279 15.74 3.01 8.82
N VAL A 280 15.19 3.46 7.71
CA VAL A 280 13.76 3.37 7.40
C VAL A 280 13.61 2.81 6.00
N ASP A 281 12.97 1.63 5.86
CA ASP A 281 12.53 1.09 4.57
C ASP A 281 11.05 1.41 4.35
N ASP A 282 10.74 2.01 3.20
CA ASP A 282 9.37 2.28 2.78
C ASP A 282 9.14 1.97 1.31
N TYR A 283 7.97 1.45 1.03
CA TYR A 283 7.52 1.10 -0.33
C TYR A 283 7.12 2.32 -1.17
N ALA A 284 7.32 3.55 -0.67
CA ALA A 284 6.97 4.79 -1.36
C ALA A 284 7.63 4.85 -2.74
N HIS A 285 6.80 4.99 -3.77
CA HIS A 285 7.21 5.00 -5.18
C HIS A 285 6.39 5.96 -6.04
N HIS A 286 5.58 6.80 -5.38
CA HIS A 286 4.84 7.91 -5.97
C HIS A 286 5.24 9.21 -5.26
N PRO A 287 5.28 10.38 -5.95
CA PRO A 287 5.73 11.64 -5.33
C PRO A 287 5.02 11.96 -4.01
N THR A 288 3.71 11.86 -3.96
CA THR A 288 2.90 12.11 -2.77
C THR A 288 3.27 11.18 -1.62
N ALA A 289 3.50 9.89 -1.89
CA ALA A 289 3.93 8.93 -0.87
C ALA A 289 5.33 9.28 -0.33
N ILE A 290 6.29 9.63 -1.20
CA ILE A 290 7.63 10.08 -0.81
C ILE A 290 7.54 11.31 0.11
N LYS A 291 6.74 12.30 -0.28
CA LYS A 291 6.52 13.49 0.54
C LYS A 291 6.01 13.12 1.94
N TYR A 292 4.97 12.29 2.03
CA TYR A 292 4.39 11.89 3.31
C TYR A 292 5.38 11.14 4.20
N VAL A 293 6.20 10.26 3.63
CA VAL A 293 7.19 9.51 4.39
C VAL A 293 8.30 10.43 4.92
N ILE A 294 8.78 11.38 4.11
CA ILE A 294 9.77 12.38 4.57
C ILE A 294 9.19 13.27 5.68
N GLU A 295 7.93 13.75 5.52
CA GLU A 295 7.26 14.56 6.54
C GLU A 295 7.02 13.79 7.85
N ALA A 296 6.63 12.51 7.77
CA ALA A 296 6.48 11.63 8.92
C ALA A 296 7.82 11.40 9.63
N THR A 297 8.89 11.18 8.86
CA THR A 297 10.25 11.03 9.39
C THR A 297 10.71 12.30 10.12
N ARG A 298 10.45 13.46 9.53
CA ARG A 298 10.75 14.77 10.16
C ARG A 298 9.99 14.96 11.47
N SER A 299 8.74 14.53 11.54
CA SER A 299 7.91 14.60 12.75
C SER A 299 8.40 13.65 13.83
N ARG A 300 8.83 12.45 13.47
CA ARG A 300 9.27 11.41 14.40
C ARG A 300 10.66 11.69 14.97
N TYR A 301 11.56 12.22 14.15
CA TYR A 301 12.97 12.45 14.50
C TYR A 301 13.34 13.94 14.33
N PRO A 302 12.74 14.85 15.14
CA PRO A 302 13.04 16.27 15.05
C PRO A 302 14.50 16.52 15.43
N GLY A 303 15.22 17.23 14.57
CA GLY A 303 16.63 17.54 14.77
C GLY A 303 17.63 16.57 14.13
N LYS A 304 17.20 15.40 13.63
CA LYS A 304 18.04 14.56 12.76
C LYS A 304 17.90 14.99 11.30
N GLU A 305 19.01 15.00 10.60
CA GLU A 305 19.01 15.19 9.15
C GLU A 305 18.51 13.93 8.44
N ILE A 306 17.84 14.11 7.30
CA ILE A 306 17.27 13.00 6.51
C ILE A 306 18.09 12.82 5.25
N VAL A 307 18.73 11.67 5.14
CA VAL A 307 19.38 11.16 3.93
C VAL A 307 18.34 10.31 3.20
N ALA A 308 17.69 10.87 2.19
CA ALA A 308 16.65 10.21 1.44
C ALA A 308 17.22 9.53 0.19
N ILE A 309 17.01 8.23 0.06
CA ILE A 309 17.50 7.38 -1.03
C ILE A 309 16.26 6.83 -1.79
N PHE A 310 16.08 7.29 -3.03
CA PHE A 310 14.91 6.90 -3.84
C PHE A 310 15.32 6.16 -5.10
N GLN A 311 14.71 4.99 -5.32
CA GLN A 311 14.83 4.21 -6.54
C GLN A 311 13.48 4.09 -7.25
N PRO A 312 13.33 4.66 -8.45
CA PRO A 312 12.09 4.51 -9.23
C PRO A 312 11.99 3.09 -9.81
N ASP A 313 10.74 2.64 -10.05
CA ASP A 313 10.43 1.27 -10.46
C ASP A 313 9.86 1.13 -11.88
N ARG A 314 9.28 2.20 -12.43
CA ARG A 314 8.64 2.24 -13.76
C ARG A 314 9.06 3.45 -14.57
N PHE A 315 9.35 3.23 -15.86
CA PHE A 315 9.75 4.30 -16.77
C PHE A 315 8.63 5.29 -17.03
N SER A 316 7.40 4.82 -17.28
CA SER A 316 6.23 5.69 -17.50
C SER A 316 5.97 6.64 -16.33
N ARG A 317 6.06 6.13 -15.08
CA ARG A 317 5.90 6.93 -13.87
C ARG A 317 7.05 7.92 -13.70
N GLY A 318 8.29 7.47 -13.90
CA GLY A 318 9.48 8.32 -13.85
C GLY A 318 9.41 9.49 -14.82
N LEU A 319 8.97 9.25 -16.05
CA LEU A 319 8.79 10.29 -17.07
C LEU A 319 7.63 11.25 -16.72
N ARG A 320 6.49 10.69 -16.33
CA ARG A 320 5.27 11.48 -16.09
C ARG A 320 5.38 12.40 -14.89
N PHE A 321 6.05 11.96 -13.84
CA PHE A 321 6.13 12.66 -12.55
C PHE A 321 7.54 13.10 -12.18
N ALA A 322 8.44 13.27 -13.17
CA ALA A 322 9.85 13.62 -12.93
C ALA A 322 10.02 14.85 -12.04
N LYS A 323 9.25 15.90 -12.31
CA LYS A 323 9.30 17.15 -11.54
C LYS A 323 8.74 16.98 -10.13
N GLU A 324 7.61 16.30 -9.98
CA GLU A 324 6.95 16.04 -8.70
C GLU A 324 7.81 15.13 -7.80
N PHE A 325 8.54 14.16 -8.37
CA PHE A 325 9.55 13.38 -7.65
C PHE A 325 10.66 14.27 -7.11
N ALA A 326 11.19 15.14 -7.95
CA ALA A 326 12.24 16.07 -7.55
C ALA A 326 11.76 17.03 -6.43
N GLU A 327 10.53 17.56 -6.54
CA GLU A 327 9.92 18.43 -5.53
C GLU A 327 9.77 17.69 -4.18
N SER A 328 9.33 16.42 -4.20
CA SER A 328 9.16 15.61 -3.00
C SER A 328 10.50 15.26 -2.37
N MET A 329 11.49 14.82 -3.15
CA MET A 329 12.83 14.52 -2.68
C MET A 329 13.57 15.76 -2.15
N ASN A 330 13.22 16.95 -2.65
CA ASN A 330 13.79 18.21 -2.17
C ASN A 330 13.41 18.57 -0.71
N LEU A 331 12.50 17.85 -0.09
CA LEU A 331 12.14 17.99 1.33
C LEU A 331 13.16 17.35 2.28
N ALA A 332 13.99 16.43 1.79
CA ALA A 332 15.07 15.82 2.55
C ALA A 332 16.31 16.74 2.62
N ASP A 333 17.19 16.52 3.60
CA ASP A 333 18.43 17.29 3.73
C ASP A 333 19.45 16.85 2.67
N TYR A 334 19.60 15.55 2.46
CA TYR A 334 20.49 14.94 1.48
C TYR A 334 19.71 13.99 0.56
N PRO A 335 19.25 14.42 -0.61
CA PRO A 335 18.57 13.58 -1.57
C PRO A 335 19.56 12.78 -2.44
N PHE A 336 19.34 11.46 -2.52
CA PHE A 336 20.05 10.56 -3.41
C PHE A 336 19.03 9.90 -4.37
N LEU A 337 19.40 9.84 -5.64
CA LEU A 337 18.62 9.18 -6.68
C LEU A 337 19.37 7.92 -7.14
N VAL A 338 18.75 6.78 -7.01
CA VAL A 338 19.31 5.51 -7.45
C VAL A 338 18.85 5.22 -8.87
N HIS A 339 19.74 4.68 -9.71
CA HIS A 339 19.38 4.26 -11.06
C HIS A 339 18.23 3.26 -11.05
N PHE A 340 17.45 3.26 -12.14
CA PHE A 340 16.41 2.25 -12.31
C PHE A 340 17.02 0.84 -12.18
N PRO A 341 16.37 -0.09 -11.47
CA PRO A 341 16.89 -1.45 -11.35
C PRO A 341 16.83 -2.18 -12.71
N GLU A 342 17.69 -3.17 -12.91
CA GLU A 342 17.73 -3.96 -14.16
C GLU A 342 16.38 -4.58 -14.53
N ASN A 343 15.58 -4.95 -13.51
CA ASN A 343 14.24 -5.49 -13.65
C ASN A 343 13.13 -4.43 -13.60
N ALA A 344 13.48 -3.15 -13.79
CA ALA A 344 12.47 -2.11 -13.94
C ALA A 344 11.50 -2.45 -15.07
N LYS A 345 10.22 -2.17 -14.87
CA LYS A 345 9.22 -2.41 -15.90
C LYS A 345 9.44 -1.45 -17.07
N LYS A 346 9.96 -1.99 -18.16
CA LYS A 346 10.13 -1.28 -19.43
C LYS A 346 8.82 -1.35 -20.20
N GLU A 347 8.15 -0.23 -20.28
CA GLU A 347 6.98 -0.10 -21.13
C GLU A 347 7.43 0.14 -22.58
N ALA A 348 6.71 -0.45 -23.56
CA ALA A 348 7.07 -0.35 -24.95
C ALA A 348 7.13 1.13 -25.42
N GLY A 349 8.28 1.53 -25.96
CA GLY A 349 8.50 2.87 -26.50
C GLY A 349 8.89 3.94 -25.49
N ILE A 350 9.06 3.58 -24.19
CA ILE A 350 9.57 4.48 -23.14
C ILE A 350 10.96 3.99 -22.74
N ASP A 351 11.96 4.85 -22.96
CA ASP A 351 13.34 4.64 -22.50
C ASP A 351 13.81 5.94 -21.84
N ILE A 352 13.97 5.89 -20.53
CA ILE A 352 14.41 7.04 -19.72
C ILE A 352 15.52 6.63 -18.77
N ASP A 353 16.29 7.62 -18.38
CA ASP A 353 17.33 7.53 -17.36
C ASP A 353 16.91 8.30 -16.09
N ILE A 354 17.57 8.02 -14.97
CA ILE A 354 17.34 8.71 -13.69
C ILE A 354 17.59 10.23 -13.80
N HIS A 355 18.37 10.67 -14.77
CA HIS A 355 18.63 12.09 -15.03
C HIS A 355 17.38 12.85 -15.46
N GLU A 356 16.33 12.18 -15.94
CA GLU A 356 15.03 12.82 -16.19
C GLU A 356 14.42 13.39 -14.91
N ILE A 357 14.65 12.74 -13.76
CA ILE A 357 14.28 13.29 -12.44
C ILE A 357 15.36 14.25 -11.96
N GLY A 358 16.63 13.87 -12.08
CA GLY A 358 17.78 14.62 -11.58
C GLY A 358 17.88 16.04 -12.13
N GLN A 359 17.46 16.29 -13.38
CA GLN A 359 17.48 17.63 -13.98
C GLN A 359 16.65 18.67 -13.21
N TYR A 360 15.61 18.23 -12.47
CA TYR A 360 14.78 19.09 -11.63
C TYR A 360 15.28 19.16 -10.18
N LEU A 361 16.31 18.37 -9.81
CA LEU A 361 16.90 18.35 -8.46
C LEU A 361 18.44 18.37 -8.53
N PRO A 362 19.06 19.51 -8.93
CA PRO A 362 20.52 19.60 -9.16
C PRO A 362 21.39 19.27 -7.94
N ARG A 363 20.83 19.32 -6.73
CA ARG A 363 21.55 18.98 -5.49
C ARG A 363 21.51 17.48 -5.16
N ALA A 364 20.71 16.68 -5.86
CA ALA A 364 20.70 15.24 -5.66
C ALA A 364 21.97 14.60 -6.21
N ILE A 365 22.45 13.61 -5.49
CA ILE A 365 23.55 12.76 -5.94
C ILE A 365 22.95 11.52 -6.58
N VAL A 366 23.34 11.23 -7.82
CA VAL A 366 22.94 10.01 -8.53
C VAL A 366 23.92 8.89 -8.20
N ILE A 367 23.40 7.73 -7.78
CA ILE A 367 24.20 6.59 -7.34
C ILE A 367 23.68 5.28 -7.95
N HIS A 368 24.53 4.26 -7.91
CA HIS A 368 24.16 2.86 -8.12
C HIS A 368 24.03 2.12 -6.78
N GLU A 369 23.42 0.94 -6.77
CA GLU A 369 23.38 0.05 -5.60
C GLU A 369 24.69 -0.74 -5.53
N ASP A 370 25.79 -0.09 -5.14
CA ASP A 370 27.13 -0.65 -5.11
C ASP A 370 27.94 -0.24 -3.87
N GLU A 371 29.13 -0.81 -3.72
CA GLU A 371 30.03 -0.53 -2.59
C GLU A 371 30.51 0.93 -2.53
N ASP A 372 30.64 1.60 -3.67
CA ASP A 372 31.09 3.00 -3.67
C ASP A 372 30.01 3.93 -3.17
N ALA A 373 28.75 3.68 -3.51
CA ALA A 373 27.63 4.39 -2.94
C ALA A 373 27.45 4.08 -1.43
N VAL A 374 27.69 2.85 -0.99
CA VAL A 374 27.69 2.51 0.45
C VAL A 374 28.72 3.35 1.20
N LYS A 375 29.96 3.47 0.69
CA LYS A 375 31.02 4.30 1.30
C LYS A 375 30.62 5.77 1.38
N LEU A 376 30.01 6.29 0.30
CA LEU A 376 29.54 7.68 0.25
C LEU A 376 28.42 7.94 1.27
N LEU A 377 27.43 7.06 1.35
CA LEU A 377 26.35 7.15 2.34
C LEU A 377 26.88 7.02 3.77
N ALA A 378 27.91 6.19 3.98
CA ALA A 378 28.50 5.98 5.30
C ALA A 378 29.22 7.20 5.88
N GLU A 379 29.53 8.22 5.07
CA GLU A 379 30.07 9.51 5.55
C GLU A 379 29.06 10.30 6.42
N HIS A 380 27.76 10.01 6.28
CA HIS A 380 26.73 10.60 7.13
C HIS A 380 26.62 9.83 8.45
N ASP A 381 26.51 10.56 9.57
CA ASP A 381 26.33 10.00 10.90
C ASP A 381 25.32 10.81 11.71
N ASP A 382 24.67 10.18 12.70
CA ASP A 382 23.59 10.76 13.50
C ASP A 382 22.41 11.26 12.65
N VAL A 383 22.05 10.50 11.60
CA VAL A 383 21.02 10.84 10.61
C VAL A 383 19.92 9.78 10.54
N VAL A 384 18.87 10.09 9.80
CA VAL A 384 17.89 9.09 9.32
C VAL A 384 18.18 8.77 7.87
N PHE A 385 18.56 7.54 7.58
CA PHE A 385 18.59 6.99 6.22
C PHE A 385 17.20 6.49 5.85
N LEU A 386 16.61 7.06 4.80
CA LEU A 386 15.26 6.74 4.35
C LEU A 386 15.32 6.13 2.95
N PHE A 387 15.16 4.81 2.87
CA PHE A 387 15.17 4.03 1.64
C PHE A 387 13.75 3.88 1.09
N MET A 388 13.52 4.30 -0.16
CA MET A 388 12.19 4.35 -0.76
C MET A 388 12.18 3.71 -2.14
N SER A 389 11.46 2.61 -2.28
CA SER A 389 11.20 1.93 -3.57
C SER A 389 10.13 0.85 -3.44
N SER A 390 9.41 0.56 -4.52
CA SER A 390 8.60 -0.66 -4.64
C SER A 390 9.44 -1.91 -4.94
N LYS A 391 10.75 -1.76 -5.16
CA LYS A 391 11.71 -2.84 -5.42
C LYS A 391 12.50 -3.19 -4.15
N ASP A 392 13.49 -4.03 -4.28
CA ASP A 392 14.23 -4.63 -3.16
C ASP A 392 15.32 -3.70 -2.58
N ILE A 393 15.06 -2.40 -2.50
CA ILE A 393 16.02 -1.39 -2.01
C ILE A 393 16.48 -1.67 -0.57
N TYR A 394 15.72 -2.44 0.21
CA TYR A 394 16.10 -2.89 1.55
C TYR A 394 17.41 -3.70 1.54
N LYS A 395 17.78 -4.34 0.42
CA LYS A 395 19.08 -5.02 0.30
C LYS A 395 20.25 -4.03 0.30
N PHE A 396 20.02 -2.84 -0.26
CA PHE A 396 21.01 -1.75 -0.23
C PHE A 396 21.10 -1.12 1.17
N GLU A 397 19.98 -1.03 1.89
CA GLU A 397 19.94 -0.68 3.31
C GLU A 397 20.78 -1.65 4.15
N ASP A 398 20.59 -2.98 3.97
CA ASP A 398 21.35 -4.00 4.66
C ASP A 398 22.86 -3.85 4.41
N MET A 399 23.28 -3.58 3.15
CA MET A 399 24.69 -3.34 2.82
C MET A 399 25.28 -2.16 3.58
N LEU A 400 24.52 -1.07 3.73
CA LEU A 400 24.96 0.12 4.47
C LEU A 400 25.07 -0.16 5.99
N ILE A 401 24.09 -0.87 6.56
CA ILE A 401 24.11 -1.26 7.97
C ILE A 401 25.32 -2.15 8.27
N ASP A 402 25.56 -3.16 7.43
CA ASP A 402 26.70 -4.07 7.58
C ASP A 402 28.05 -3.32 7.48
N TYR A 403 28.16 -2.41 6.53
CA TYR A 403 29.39 -1.60 6.36
C TYR A 403 29.64 -0.72 7.60
N LYS A 404 28.65 0.06 8.05
CA LYS A 404 28.79 0.95 9.23
C LYS A 404 28.95 0.17 10.55
N SER A 405 28.55 -1.09 10.62
CA SER A 405 28.74 -1.96 11.78
C SER A 405 30.16 -2.53 11.89
N THR A 406 30.90 -2.53 10.77
CA THR A 406 32.25 -3.12 10.68
C THR A 406 33.36 -2.10 10.56
N HIS A 407 33.06 -0.83 10.32
CA HIS A 407 34.01 0.28 10.17
C HIS A 407 33.70 1.42 11.12
#